data_2c84b2edc9600b0789be37eedb993ef9
#
_entry.id   2c84b2edc9600b0789be37eedb993ef9
#
_cell.length_a   1.000
_cell.length_b   1.000
_cell.length_c   1.000
_cell.angle_alpha   90.00
_cell.angle_beta   90.00
_cell.angle_gamma   90.00
#
_symmetry.space_group_name_H-M   'P 1'
#
loop_
_entity.id
_entity.type
_entity.pdbx_description
1 polymer ?
#
loop_
_entity_poly.entity_id
_entity_poly.type
_entity_poly.pdbx_seq_one_letter_code
_entity_poly.pdbx_strand_id
1 'polypeptide(L)'
;YWEMRKEYEAKGLRWIVDYDCKRVRGILIERSSDITLKGFTLMRTGFWGCQILYSDYCTIDGLTINNNIGGHGPSTDGIDIDSSCNILVENCDVDCNDDNICIKSGRDADGLRVNLPTENVVIRNCIARKGAGLITCGSETSGSIRNVLGYNLEAIGTSAVLRLKSAMNRGGTIENIYMTEVKAENVRHVLAADLNWNPSYSYSTLPKEYEGKEIPEHWRIMLTPVMPPEKGYPRFRNVYVSKVKAENVDEFISASGWNDSLRLENFY
;
A
#
# COMPACT_ATOMS: atom_id res chain seq x y z
N TYR A 1 14.11 12.44 6.44
CA TYR A 1 13.85 11.14 5.81
C TYR A 1 14.68 10.92 4.55
N TRP A 2 14.60 11.81 3.56
CA TRP A 2 15.27 11.62 2.26
C TRP A 2 16.79 11.48 2.34
N GLU A 3 17.44 12.18 3.27
CA GLU A 3 18.88 12.05 3.53
C GLU A 3 19.20 10.68 4.15
N MET A 4 18.47 10.30 5.19
CA MET A 4 18.62 9.00 5.82
C MET A 4 18.36 7.84 4.84
N ARG A 5 17.35 7.99 3.98
CA ARG A 5 17.07 7.01 2.94
C ARG A 5 18.27 6.81 1.99
N LYS A 6 18.89 7.91 1.52
CA LYS A 6 20.08 7.80 0.66
C LYS A 6 21.24 7.09 1.36
N GLU A 7 21.46 7.40 2.64
CA GLU A 7 22.49 6.73 3.44
C GLU A 7 22.22 5.22 3.57
N TYR A 8 20.98 4.84 3.88
CA TYR A 8 20.59 3.44 4.03
C TYR A 8 20.62 2.67 2.71
N GLU A 9 20.20 3.30 1.62
CA GLU A 9 20.30 2.70 0.28
C GLU A 9 21.75 2.41 -0.10
N ALA A 10 22.67 3.33 0.18
CA ALA A 10 24.10 3.14 -0.07
C ALA A 10 24.72 1.99 0.74
N LYS A 11 24.15 1.67 1.89
CA LYS A 11 24.54 0.55 2.77
C LYS A 11 23.79 -0.75 2.50
N GLY A 12 22.91 -0.81 1.50
CA GLY A 12 22.06 -1.98 1.24
C GLY A 12 20.93 -2.19 2.27
N LEU A 13 20.55 -1.15 3.00
CA LEU A 13 19.56 -1.17 4.06
C LEU A 13 18.23 -0.51 3.65
N ARG A 14 17.91 -0.42 2.34
CA ARG A 14 16.66 0.19 1.87
C ARG A 14 15.42 -0.44 2.53
N TRP A 15 15.46 -1.73 2.80
CA TRP A 15 14.36 -2.50 3.33
C TRP A 15 13.94 -2.11 4.76
N ILE A 16 14.79 -1.41 5.52
CA ILE A 16 14.57 -1.10 6.93
C ILE A 16 14.44 0.40 7.23
N VAL A 17 14.90 1.29 6.36
CA VAL A 17 14.94 2.73 6.64
C VAL A 17 13.60 3.33 7.03
N ASP A 18 12.51 2.84 6.48
CA ASP A 18 11.17 3.35 6.79
C ASP A 18 10.75 3.09 8.24
N TYR A 19 11.31 2.05 8.85
CA TYR A 19 11.05 1.66 10.25
C TYR A 19 12.07 2.27 11.23
N ASP A 20 13.31 2.47 10.79
CA ASP A 20 14.36 3.09 11.62
C ASP A 20 14.22 4.61 11.67
N CYS A 21 13.70 5.21 10.62
CA CYS A 21 13.46 6.65 10.59
C CYS A 21 12.35 7.00 11.58
N LYS A 22 12.68 7.79 12.60
CA LYS A 22 11.74 8.23 13.64
C LYS A 22 10.69 9.18 13.04
N ARG A 23 9.63 8.61 12.52
CA ARG A 23 8.49 9.32 11.93
C ARG A 23 7.21 8.97 12.66
N VAL A 24 6.34 9.95 12.84
CA VAL A 24 5.08 9.79 13.58
C VAL A 24 3.92 9.67 12.59
N ARG A 25 3.07 8.68 12.76
CA ARG A 25 1.77 8.60 12.09
C ARG A 25 0.88 9.75 12.54
N GLY A 26 0.05 10.26 11.64
CA GLY A 26 -0.90 11.31 11.99
C GLY A 26 -1.96 10.78 12.97
N ILE A 27 -2.64 9.70 12.57
CA ILE A 27 -3.63 8.99 13.39
C ILE A 27 -3.36 7.49 13.27
N LEU A 28 -3.42 6.79 14.38
CA LEU A 28 -3.42 5.32 14.44
C LEU A 28 -4.68 4.86 15.16
N ILE A 29 -5.53 4.09 14.46
CA ILE A 29 -6.64 3.34 15.04
C ILE A 29 -6.18 1.88 15.11
N GLU A 30 -6.05 1.35 16.30
CA GLU A 30 -5.55 -0.01 16.50
C GLU A 30 -6.49 -0.82 17.39
N ARG A 31 -6.81 -2.05 16.98
CA ARG A 31 -7.66 -2.99 17.73
C ARG A 31 -8.95 -2.36 18.24
N SER A 32 -9.62 -1.64 17.34
CA SER A 32 -10.82 -0.86 17.65
C SER A 32 -11.97 -1.24 16.73
N SER A 33 -13.19 -1.00 17.18
CA SER A 33 -14.41 -1.24 16.40
C SER A 33 -15.33 -0.03 16.45
N ASP A 34 -16.19 0.15 15.44
CA ASP A 34 -17.21 1.19 15.36
C ASP A 34 -16.65 2.63 15.44
N ILE A 35 -15.53 2.88 14.76
CA ILE A 35 -14.86 4.19 14.75
C ILE A 35 -15.27 4.99 13.52
N THR A 36 -15.63 6.25 13.74
CA THR A 36 -15.84 7.22 12.65
C THR A 36 -14.87 8.40 12.79
N LEU A 37 -14.08 8.63 11.75
CA LEU A 37 -13.31 9.85 11.56
C LEU A 37 -14.00 10.72 10.52
N LYS A 38 -14.34 11.98 10.85
CA LYS A 38 -15.16 12.81 9.98
C LYS A 38 -14.76 14.27 9.92
N GLY A 39 -14.62 14.79 8.69
CA GLY A 39 -14.67 16.22 8.39
C GLY A 39 -13.53 17.07 8.96
N PHE A 40 -12.29 16.62 8.88
CA PHE A 40 -11.12 17.41 9.31
C PHE A 40 -9.95 17.31 8.32
N THR A 41 -8.96 18.15 8.52
CA THR A 41 -7.75 18.18 7.70
C THR A 41 -6.54 17.68 8.47
N LEU A 42 -5.82 16.69 7.89
CA LEU A 42 -4.50 16.28 8.32
C LEU A 42 -3.45 16.89 7.41
N MET A 43 -2.41 17.45 7.98
CA MET A 43 -1.35 18.10 7.21
C MET A 43 0.03 17.73 7.75
N ARG A 44 1.00 17.57 6.85
CA ARG A 44 2.42 17.41 7.18
C ARG A 44 2.70 16.28 8.16
N THR A 45 2.03 15.15 8.02
CA THR A 45 2.34 13.96 8.81
C THR A 45 3.72 13.44 8.45
N GLY A 46 4.47 13.01 9.42
CA GLY A 46 5.83 12.51 9.19
C GLY A 46 5.89 11.13 8.57
N PHE A 47 4.86 10.33 8.81
CA PHE A 47 4.63 9.00 8.27
C PHE A 47 3.16 8.87 7.86
N TRP A 48 2.61 7.69 7.71
CA TRP A 48 1.24 7.46 7.26
C TRP A 48 0.23 8.41 7.92
N GLY A 49 -0.60 9.04 7.09
CA GLY A 49 -1.53 10.07 7.54
C GLY A 49 -2.54 9.52 8.53
N CYS A 50 -3.29 8.51 8.11
CA CYS A 50 -4.25 7.79 8.95
C CYS A 50 -4.07 6.29 8.73
N GLN A 51 -3.82 5.54 9.79
CA GLN A 51 -3.74 4.07 9.74
C GLN A 51 -4.84 3.42 10.54
N ILE A 52 -5.53 2.46 9.94
CA ILE A 52 -6.46 1.52 10.59
C ILE A 52 -5.78 0.17 10.64
N LEU A 53 -5.53 -0.35 11.84
CA LEU A 53 -4.78 -1.58 12.07
C LEU A 53 -5.55 -2.52 12.99
N TYR A 54 -5.74 -3.77 12.57
CA TYR A 54 -6.44 -4.80 13.34
C TYR A 54 -7.81 -4.35 13.86
N SER A 55 -8.56 -3.62 13.05
CA SER A 55 -9.81 -2.94 13.44
C SER A 55 -10.94 -3.30 12.48
N ASP A 56 -12.17 -3.08 12.91
CA ASP A 56 -13.35 -3.35 12.11
C ASP A 56 -14.42 -2.27 12.23
N TYR A 57 -15.36 -2.26 11.27
CA TYR A 57 -16.46 -1.28 11.21
C TYR A 57 -16.00 0.17 11.36
N CYS A 58 -14.93 0.54 10.64
CA CYS A 58 -14.43 1.91 10.66
C CYS A 58 -14.89 2.69 9.43
N THR A 59 -15.28 3.95 9.64
CA THR A 59 -15.64 4.90 8.59
C THR A 59 -14.71 6.10 8.59
N ILE A 60 -14.15 6.42 7.44
CA ILE A 60 -13.38 7.65 7.19
C ILE A 60 -14.16 8.47 6.19
N ASP A 61 -14.75 9.59 6.64
CA ASP A 61 -15.67 10.41 5.86
C ASP A 61 -15.21 11.87 5.81
N GLY A 62 -14.96 12.36 4.60
CA GLY A 62 -14.69 13.78 4.37
C GLY A 62 -13.37 14.30 4.94
N LEU A 63 -12.33 13.47 4.98
CA LEU A 63 -10.99 13.92 5.36
C LEU A 63 -10.30 14.60 4.18
N THR A 64 -9.61 15.70 4.48
CA THR A 64 -8.59 16.27 3.61
C THR A 64 -7.22 15.91 4.16
N ILE A 65 -6.41 15.19 3.38
CA ILE A 65 -5.02 14.86 3.76
C ILE A 65 -4.10 15.62 2.82
N ASN A 66 -3.32 16.56 3.37
CA ASN A 66 -2.39 17.37 2.60
C ASN A 66 -0.97 17.22 3.15
N ASN A 67 -0.27 16.20 2.69
CA ASN A 67 1.10 15.90 3.08
C ASN A 67 2.13 16.36 2.06
N ASN A 68 1.68 16.85 0.89
CA ASN A 68 2.54 17.25 -0.21
C ASN A 68 2.65 18.78 -0.37
N ILE A 69 2.62 19.51 0.74
CA ILE A 69 2.64 20.97 0.75
C ILE A 69 3.93 21.48 0.13
N GLY A 70 3.81 22.34 -0.88
CA GLY A 70 4.95 22.82 -1.65
C GLY A 70 5.49 21.79 -2.66
N GLY A 71 4.77 20.72 -2.91
CA GLY A 71 5.15 19.69 -3.90
C GLY A 71 6.21 18.70 -3.41
N HIS A 72 6.59 18.75 -2.14
CA HIS A 72 7.60 17.87 -1.56
C HIS A 72 7.30 17.57 -0.10
N GLY A 73 6.88 16.35 0.17
CA GLY A 73 6.68 15.79 1.50
C GLY A 73 7.61 14.60 1.76
N PRO A 74 7.59 14.00 2.94
CA PRO A 74 8.23 12.71 3.15
C PRO A 74 7.52 11.62 2.33
N SER A 75 8.19 10.50 2.06
CA SER A 75 7.53 9.29 1.52
C SER A 75 6.54 8.77 2.56
N THR A 76 5.27 9.04 2.34
CA THR A 76 4.21 8.72 3.30
C THR A 76 2.88 8.53 2.58
N ASP A 77 2.15 7.51 3.00
CA ASP A 77 0.83 7.17 2.51
C ASP A 77 -0.23 8.09 3.14
N GLY A 78 -1.36 8.25 2.49
CA GLY A 78 -2.48 9.04 3.00
C GLY A 78 -3.33 8.29 4.03
N ILE A 79 -4.02 7.25 3.57
CA ILE A 79 -4.87 6.38 4.40
C ILE A 79 -4.42 4.95 4.21
N ASP A 80 -4.04 4.29 5.29
CA ASP A 80 -3.64 2.89 5.31
C ASP A 80 -4.66 2.02 6.04
N ILE A 81 -5.12 0.97 5.38
CA ILE A 81 -6.03 -0.03 5.95
C ILE A 81 -5.24 -1.34 6.01
N ASP A 82 -4.90 -1.78 7.21
CA ASP A 82 -4.02 -2.94 7.41
C ASP A 82 -4.66 -3.99 8.31
N SER A 83 -4.77 -5.22 7.82
CA SER A 83 -5.29 -6.36 8.58
C SER A 83 -6.62 -6.05 9.27
N SER A 84 -7.52 -5.38 8.56
CA SER A 84 -8.77 -4.81 9.07
C SER A 84 -9.95 -5.13 8.14
N CYS A 85 -11.17 -5.10 8.64
CA CYS A 85 -12.33 -5.46 7.83
C CYS A 85 -13.53 -4.53 8.01
N ASN A 86 -14.45 -4.56 7.02
CA ASN A 86 -15.68 -3.75 7.02
C ASN A 86 -15.39 -2.24 7.12
N ILE A 87 -14.56 -1.74 6.20
CA ILE A 87 -14.07 -0.37 6.21
C ILE A 87 -14.72 0.43 5.09
N LEU A 88 -15.19 1.63 5.42
CA LEU A 88 -15.67 2.61 4.47
C LEU A 88 -14.77 3.84 4.45
N VAL A 89 -14.27 4.20 3.26
CA VAL A 89 -13.58 5.47 3.01
C VAL A 89 -14.38 6.26 2.00
N GLU A 90 -14.83 7.43 2.37
CA GLU A 90 -15.68 8.22 1.49
C GLU A 90 -15.43 9.73 1.58
N ASN A 91 -15.70 10.42 0.47
CA ASN A 91 -15.66 11.89 0.39
C ASN A 91 -14.31 12.51 0.77
N CYS A 92 -13.21 11.76 0.62
CA CYS A 92 -11.87 12.20 1.01
C CYS A 92 -11.11 12.84 -0.17
N ASP A 93 -10.27 13.82 0.14
CA ASP A 93 -9.33 14.46 -0.78
C ASP A 93 -7.90 14.25 -0.25
N VAL A 94 -7.08 13.48 -0.98
CA VAL A 94 -5.78 13.03 -0.49
C VAL A 94 -4.65 13.48 -1.43
N ASP A 95 -3.69 14.21 -0.89
CA ASP A 95 -2.45 14.62 -1.55
C ASP A 95 -1.25 14.21 -0.71
N CYS A 96 -0.53 13.18 -1.14
CA CYS A 96 0.63 12.63 -0.45
C CYS A 96 1.77 12.27 -1.42
N ASN A 97 2.92 11.85 -0.91
CA ASN A 97 4.10 11.51 -1.72
C ASN A 97 4.29 10.00 -1.95
N ASP A 98 3.43 9.15 -1.39
CA ASP A 98 3.39 7.72 -1.62
C ASP A 98 1.94 7.31 -1.96
N ASP A 99 1.47 6.14 -1.58
CA ASP A 99 0.13 5.67 -1.93
C ASP A 99 -0.97 6.49 -1.23
N ASN A 100 -2.02 6.90 -1.96
CA ASN A 100 -3.06 7.76 -1.38
C ASN A 100 -4.00 6.98 -0.45
N ILE A 101 -4.62 5.90 -0.95
CA ILE A 101 -5.41 4.97 -0.15
C ILE A 101 -4.78 3.60 -0.34
N CYS A 102 -4.14 3.10 0.72
CA CYS A 102 -3.34 1.89 0.68
C CYS A 102 -3.95 0.78 1.53
N ILE A 103 -4.07 -0.40 0.95
CA ILE A 103 -4.62 -1.58 1.60
C ILE A 103 -3.50 -2.59 1.81
N LYS A 104 -3.28 -3.00 3.03
CA LYS A 104 -2.18 -3.84 3.49
C LYS A 104 -2.71 -4.98 4.38
N SER A 105 -1.92 -6.02 4.56
CA SER A 105 -2.27 -7.16 5.44
C SER A 105 -1.03 -7.86 6.00
N GLY A 106 -0.12 -7.09 6.57
CA GLY A 106 1.10 -7.62 7.17
C GLY A 106 2.20 -8.00 6.19
N ARG A 107 3.42 -8.15 6.70
CA ARG A 107 4.65 -8.30 5.92
C ARG A 107 5.40 -9.57 6.25
N ASP A 108 5.77 -10.33 5.21
CA ASP A 108 6.71 -11.47 5.25
C ASP A 108 6.32 -12.54 6.30
N ALA A 109 7.30 -13.14 6.94
CA ALA A 109 7.09 -14.22 7.91
C ALA A 109 6.19 -13.81 9.08
N ASP A 110 6.31 -12.58 9.58
CA ASP A 110 5.47 -12.09 10.66
C ASP A 110 4.02 -11.87 10.21
N GLY A 111 3.82 -11.28 9.04
CA GLY A 111 2.48 -11.13 8.46
C GLY A 111 1.80 -12.49 8.19
N LEU A 112 2.54 -13.47 7.71
CA LEU A 112 2.05 -14.85 7.53
C LEU A 112 1.72 -15.53 8.87
N ARG A 113 2.48 -15.24 9.93
CA ARG A 113 2.21 -15.72 11.29
C ARG A 113 0.91 -15.15 11.86
N VAL A 114 0.70 -13.85 11.68
CA VAL A 114 -0.53 -13.15 12.12
C VAL A 114 -1.72 -13.60 11.29
N ASN A 115 -1.56 -13.67 9.97
CA ASN A 115 -2.53 -14.19 9.01
C ASN A 115 -3.94 -13.55 9.13
N LEU A 116 -3.98 -12.24 9.29
CA LEU A 116 -5.23 -11.47 9.30
C LEU A 116 -5.40 -10.74 7.95
N PRO A 117 -6.48 -11.02 7.20
CA PRO A 117 -6.72 -10.34 5.94
C PRO A 117 -7.23 -8.91 6.15
N THR A 118 -7.06 -8.10 5.12
CA THR A 118 -7.90 -6.91 4.93
C THR A 118 -8.99 -7.23 3.95
N GLU A 119 -10.25 -7.03 4.37
CA GLU A 119 -11.39 -7.43 3.55
C GLU A 119 -12.63 -6.55 3.75
N ASN A 120 -13.53 -6.59 2.75
CA ASN A 120 -14.77 -5.83 2.75
C ASN A 120 -14.51 -4.32 2.90
N VAL A 121 -13.75 -3.77 1.97
CA VAL A 121 -13.38 -2.35 1.93
C VAL A 121 -14.15 -1.66 0.81
N VAL A 122 -14.83 -0.57 1.12
CA VAL A 122 -15.48 0.31 0.14
C VAL A 122 -14.81 1.67 0.15
N ILE A 123 -14.42 2.14 -1.04
CA ILE A 123 -13.80 3.45 -1.26
C ILE A 123 -14.63 4.18 -2.29
N ARG A 124 -15.21 5.34 -1.95
CA ARG A 124 -16.09 6.06 -2.85
C ARG A 124 -16.00 7.58 -2.73
N ASN A 125 -16.31 8.28 -3.81
CA ASN A 125 -16.35 9.74 -3.83
C ASN A 125 -15.04 10.37 -3.36
N CYS A 126 -13.90 9.77 -3.66
CA CYS A 126 -12.58 10.22 -3.21
C CYS A 126 -11.76 10.77 -4.37
N ILE A 127 -10.91 11.73 -4.05
CA ILE A 127 -9.96 12.34 -4.97
C ILE A 127 -8.54 12.04 -4.46
N ALA A 128 -7.68 11.53 -5.33
CA ALA A 128 -6.26 11.40 -5.06
C ALA A 128 -5.46 12.37 -5.93
N ARG A 129 -4.57 13.13 -5.29
CA ARG A 129 -3.72 14.11 -5.96
C ARG A 129 -2.28 13.69 -5.83
N LYS A 130 -1.58 13.54 -6.97
CA LYS A 130 -0.17 13.10 -6.99
C LYS A 130 0.04 11.74 -6.27
N GLY A 131 1.25 11.52 -5.79
CA GLY A 131 1.60 10.29 -5.10
C GLY A 131 1.71 9.06 -6.02
N ALA A 132 1.63 7.88 -5.42
CA ALA A 132 1.80 6.63 -6.16
C ALA A 132 0.47 6.08 -6.68
N GLY A 133 -0.33 5.38 -5.90
CA GLY A 133 -1.63 4.88 -6.33
C GLY A 133 -2.80 5.69 -5.76
N LEU A 134 -3.90 5.85 -6.52
CA LEU A 134 -5.16 6.28 -5.91
C LEU A 134 -5.63 5.20 -4.95
N ILE A 135 -5.79 3.97 -5.44
CA ILE A 135 -5.96 2.78 -4.60
C ILE A 135 -4.75 1.87 -4.82
N THR A 136 -4.04 1.53 -3.76
CA THR A 136 -2.94 0.57 -3.80
C THR A 136 -3.25 -0.62 -2.90
N CYS A 137 -3.11 -1.84 -3.41
CA CYS A 137 -3.11 -3.07 -2.64
C CYS A 137 -1.65 -3.56 -2.50
N GLY A 138 -1.14 -3.59 -1.26
CA GLY A 138 0.23 -4.02 -0.97
C GLY A 138 1.22 -2.84 -0.78
N SER A 139 2.54 -3.14 -0.70
CA SER A 139 3.19 -4.44 -0.95
C SER A 139 3.05 -5.45 0.21
N GLU A 140 2.56 -5.05 1.34
CA GLU A 140 2.33 -5.92 2.50
C GLU A 140 1.03 -6.71 2.27
N THR A 141 1.14 -8.00 1.86
CA THR A 141 0.00 -8.82 1.42
C THR A 141 -0.14 -10.14 2.17
N SER A 142 0.67 -10.38 3.21
CA SER A 142 0.83 -11.70 3.81
C SER A 142 -0.46 -12.31 4.35
N GLY A 143 -1.36 -11.49 4.90
CA GLY A 143 -2.68 -11.93 5.39
C GLY A 143 -3.77 -11.99 4.32
N SER A 144 -3.47 -11.59 3.08
CA SER A 144 -4.40 -11.42 1.95
C SER A 144 -5.24 -10.14 1.97
N ILE A 145 -5.61 -9.69 0.78
CA ILE A 145 -6.48 -8.52 0.55
C ILE A 145 -7.62 -8.98 -0.36
N ARG A 146 -8.86 -8.77 0.05
CA ARG A 146 -10.00 -9.26 -0.73
C ARG A 146 -11.27 -8.44 -0.57
N ASN A 147 -12.15 -8.53 -1.57
CA ASN A 147 -13.44 -7.86 -1.56
C ASN A 147 -13.30 -6.34 -1.39
N VAL A 148 -12.59 -5.70 -2.32
CA VAL A 148 -12.40 -4.25 -2.35
C VAL A 148 -13.22 -3.67 -3.48
N LEU A 149 -14.02 -2.66 -3.20
CA LEU A 149 -14.81 -1.91 -4.17
C LEU A 149 -14.44 -0.43 -4.15
N GLY A 150 -13.94 0.08 -5.28
CA GLY A 150 -13.71 1.51 -5.50
C GLY A 150 -14.66 2.04 -6.56
N TYR A 151 -15.39 3.15 -6.31
CA TYR A 151 -16.25 3.77 -7.32
C TYR A 151 -16.45 5.27 -7.11
N ASN A 152 -16.77 5.95 -8.22
CA ASN A 152 -16.89 7.41 -8.26
C ASN A 152 -15.64 8.09 -7.72
N LEU A 153 -14.52 7.83 -8.37
CA LEU A 153 -13.19 8.23 -7.93
C LEU A 153 -12.53 9.18 -8.93
N GLU A 154 -11.61 9.99 -8.46
CA GLU A 154 -10.80 10.88 -9.29
C GLU A 154 -9.32 10.76 -8.95
N ALA A 155 -8.46 10.59 -9.96
CA ALA A 155 -7.02 10.51 -9.84
C ALA A 155 -6.36 11.63 -10.66
N ILE A 156 -5.59 12.50 -10.01
CA ILE A 156 -4.95 13.65 -10.67
C ILE A 156 -3.44 13.59 -10.40
N GLY A 157 -2.66 13.29 -11.43
CA GLY A 157 -1.20 13.26 -11.35
C GLY A 157 -0.63 12.11 -10.51
N THR A 158 -1.38 11.04 -10.26
CA THR A 158 -0.90 9.85 -9.56
C THR A 158 -0.07 8.95 -10.49
N SER A 159 0.83 8.14 -9.93
CA SER A 159 1.55 7.14 -10.73
C SER A 159 0.62 6.05 -11.26
N ALA A 160 -0.42 5.68 -10.52
CA ALA A 160 -1.43 4.73 -10.98
C ALA A 160 -2.81 5.06 -10.41
N VAL A 161 -3.85 4.64 -11.13
CA VAL A 161 -5.21 4.68 -10.59
C VAL A 161 -5.42 3.48 -9.66
N LEU A 162 -5.26 2.26 -10.17
CA LEU A 162 -5.22 1.03 -9.36
C LEU A 162 -3.82 0.43 -9.42
N ARG A 163 -3.26 0.18 -8.24
CA ARG A 163 -1.93 -0.41 -8.12
C ARG A 163 -1.97 -1.66 -7.26
N LEU A 164 -1.48 -2.77 -7.80
CA LEU A 164 -1.33 -4.03 -7.08
C LEU A 164 0.15 -4.36 -7.02
N LYS A 165 0.70 -4.53 -5.83
CA LYS A 165 2.13 -4.81 -5.66
C LYS A 165 2.37 -5.80 -4.54
N SER A 166 3.31 -6.73 -4.75
CA SER A 166 3.74 -7.68 -3.73
C SER A 166 5.18 -8.11 -4.02
N ALA A 167 5.70 -9.08 -3.29
CA ALA A 167 7.00 -9.68 -3.51
C ALA A 167 6.96 -11.17 -3.20
N MET A 168 7.94 -11.92 -3.70
CA MET A 168 7.98 -13.39 -3.63
C MET A 168 8.22 -13.95 -2.23
N ASN A 169 8.31 -13.09 -1.23
CA ASN A 169 8.41 -13.43 0.19
C ASN A 169 7.22 -12.91 1.03
N ARG A 170 6.24 -12.25 0.38
CA ARG A 170 5.05 -11.69 1.06
C ARG A 170 3.97 -12.73 1.29
N GLY A 171 3.73 -13.58 0.30
CA GLY A 171 2.58 -14.48 0.30
C GLY A 171 1.25 -13.76 0.19
N GLY A 172 0.19 -14.47 0.55
CA GLY A 172 -1.18 -13.97 0.49
C GLY A 172 -1.74 -13.87 -0.92
N THR A 173 -2.99 -13.45 -0.99
CA THR A 173 -3.72 -13.29 -2.25
C THR A 173 -4.38 -11.92 -2.28
N ILE A 174 -4.22 -11.18 -3.37
CA ILE A 174 -5.06 -10.03 -3.69
C ILE A 174 -6.15 -10.53 -4.63
N GLU A 175 -7.41 -10.46 -4.20
CA GLU A 175 -8.52 -11.00 -4.97
C GLU A 175 -9.83 -10.24 -4.82
N ASN A 176 -10.69 -10.35 -5.84
CA ASN A 176 -11.99 -9.70 -5.88
C ASN A 176 -11.88 -8.18 -5.68
N ILE A 177 -11.08 -7.55 -6.54
CA ILE A 177 -10.87 -6.11 -6.55
C ILE A 177 -11.71 -5.52 -7.69
N TYR A 178 -12.61 -4.63 -7.33
CA TYR A 178 -13.53 -3.98 -8.27
C TYR A 178 -13.33 -2.47 -8.26
N MET A 179 -13.11 -1.89 -9.43
CA MET A 179 -13.01 -0.43 -9.59
C MET A 179 -13.83 0.03 -10.78
N THR A 180 -14.69 1.03 -10.58
CA THR A 180 -15.57 1.53 -11.61
C THR A 180 -15.84 3.02 -11.45
N GLU A 181 -16.28 3.68 -12.54
CA GLU A 181 -16.65 5.10 -12.52
C GLU A 181 -15.50 6.00 -12.05
N VAL A 182 -14.38 5.94 -12.77
CA VAL A 182 -13.17 6.69 -12.43
C VAL A 182 -12.85 7.73 -13.49
N LYS A 183 -12.49 8.93 -13.03
CA LYS A 183 -11.84 9.96 -13.84
C LYS A 183 -10.36 9.98 -13.50
N ALA A 184 -9.50 10.03 -14.51
CA ALA A 184 -8.06 10.07 -14.31
C ALA A 184 -7.44 11.13 -15.24
N GLU A 185 -6.56 11.95 -14.69
CA GLU A 185 -5.87 12.99 -15.45
C GLU A 185 -4.38 13.03 -15.09
N ASN A 186 -3.53 13.09 -16.12
CA ASN A 186 -2.07 13.16 -15.95
C ASN A 186 -1.52 12.00 -15.10
N VAL A 187 -2.00 10.77 -15.33
CA VAL A 187 -1.58 9.58 -14.60
C VAL A 187 -0.60 8.77 -15.44
N ARG A 188 0.32 8.07 -14.78
CA ARG A 188 1.24 7.20 -15.51
C ARG A 188 0.54 5.92 -15.96
N HIS A 189 -0.23 5.26 -15.10
CA HIS A 189 -0.96 4.05 -15.45
C HIS A 189 -2.41 4.10 -14.93
N VAL A 190 -3.33 3.49 -15.66
CA VAL A 190 -4.65 3.19 -15.12
C VAL A 190 -4.58 1.96 -14.21
N LEU A 191 -3.91 0.91 -14.66
CA LEU A 191 -3.66 -0.30 -13.88
C LEU A 191 -2.16 -0.62 -13.86
N ALA A 192 -1.59 -0.77 -12.67
CA ALA A 192 -0.24 -1.29 -12.47
C ALA A 192 -0.29 -2.52 -11.56
N ALA A 193 0.29 -3.64 -11.99
CA ALA A 193 0.34 -4.89 -11.22
C ALA A 193 1.72 -5.53 -11.31
N ASP A 194 2.36 -5.77 -10.17
CA ASP A 194 3.70 -6.36 -10.08
C ASP A 194 3.81 -7.35 -8.92
N LEU A 195 4.03 -8.63 -9.24
CA LEU A 195 4.21 -9.71 -8.27
C LEU A 195 5.59 -9.70 -7.59
N ASN A 196 6.55 -8.96 -8.12
CA ASN A 196 7.91 -8.89 -7.57
C ASN A 196 8.41 -7.45 -7.49
N TRP A 197 7.64 -6.63 -6.83
CA TRP A 197 7.86 -5.20 -6.75
C TRP A 197 9.07 -4.83 -5.89
N ASN A 198 9.89 -3.92 -6.41
CA ASN A 198 10.99 -3.25 -5.72
C ASN A 198 11.85 -4.19 -4.83
N PRO A 199 12.72 -5.02 -5.44
CA PRO A 199 13.51 -6.00 -4.69
C PRO A 199 14.35 -5.41 -3.55
N SER A 200 14.89 -4.20 -3.69
CA SER A 200 15.71 -3.55 -2.66
C SER A 200 14.92 -3.18 -1.39
N TYR A 201 13.64 -2.92 -1.53
CA TYR A 201 12.71 -2.71 -0.41
C TYR A 201 12.13 -4.02 0.10
N SER A 202 11.78 -4.91 -0.81
CA SER A 202 10.97 -6.09 -0.48
C SER A 202 11.76 -7.21 0.17
N TYR A 203 13.02 -7.39 -0.22
CA TYR A 203 13.85 -8.47 0.32
C TYR A 203 14.83 -7.95 1.37
N SER A 204 14.62 -8.38 2.61
CA SER A 204 15.48 -8.02 3.73
C SER A 204 16.79 -8.83 3.66
N THR A 205 17.93 -8.13 3.60
CA THR A 205 19.25 -8.75 3.56
C THR A 205 20.18 -8.03 4.52
N LEU A 206 20.96 -8.79 5.29
CA LEU A 206 21.94 -8.23 6.22
C LEU A 206 23.28 -8.01 5.48
N PRO A 207 23.74 -6.75 5.33
CA PRO A 207 25.07 -6.50 4.77
C PRO A 207 26.18 -7.13 5.61
N LYS A 208 27.28 -7.55 4.96
CA LYS A 208 28.41 -8.23 5.61
C LYS A 208 28.98 -7.49 6.82
N GLU A 209 28.94 -6.16 6.78
CA GLU A 209 29.45 -5.33 7.89
C GLU A 209 28.66 -5.50 9.20
N TYR A 210 27.45 -6.07 9.16
CA TYR A 210 26.60 -6.36 10.32
C TYR A 210 26.66 -7.82 10.76
N GLU A 211 27.38 -8.70 10.04
CA GLU A 211 27.54 -10.11 10.43
C GLU A 211 28.20 -10.20 11.82
N GLY A 212 27.57 -10.94 12.73
CA GLY A 212 28.05 -11.12 14.10
C GLY A 212 27.87 -9.91 15.02
N LYS A 213 27.29 -8.80 14.54
CA LYS A 213 26.95 -7.65 15.39
C LYS A 213 25.55 -7.80 15.97
N GLU A 214 25.34 -7.14 17.10
CA GLU A 214 24.00 -6.97 17.64
C GLU A 214 23.18 -6.04 16.73
N ILE A 215 21.98 -6.48 16.37
CA ILE A 215 21.03 -5.74 15.54
C ILE A 215 19.70 -5.57 16.28
N PRO A 216 18.93 -4.50 15.97
CA PRO A 216 17.61 -4.26 16.59
C PRO A 216 16.64 -5.43 16.40
N GLU A 217 15.74 -5.63 17.35
CA GLU A 217 14.77 -6.73 17.31
C GLU A 217 13.86 -6.67 16.07
N HIS A 218 13.39 -5.48 15.69
CA HIS A 218 12.58 -5.33 14.47
C HIS A 218 13.34 -5.68 13.19
N TRP A 219 14.68 -5.53 13.15
CA TRP A 219 15.49 -6.05 12.05
C TRP A 219 15.46 -7.58 12.02
N ARG A 220 15.60 -8.24 13.17
CA ARG A 220 15.56 -9.72 13.25
C ARG A 220 14.23 -10.26 12.75
N ILE A 221 13.11 -9.61 13.14
CA ILE A 221 11.77 -9.98 12.68
C ILE A 221 11.71 -9.88 11.15
N MET A 222 12.16 -8.78 10.56
CA MET A 222 12.13 -8.56 9.11
C MET A 222 13.11 -9.44 8.33
N LEU A 223 14.18 -9.93 8.96
CA LEU A 223 15.14 -10.86 8.37
C LEU A 223 14.70 -12.33 8.49
N THR A 224 13.61 -12.60 9.23
CA THR A 224 13.11 -13.98 9.38
C THR A 224 12.64 -14.52 8.02
N PRO A 225 13.20 -15.60 7.52
CA PRO A 225 12.84 -16.15 6.22
C PRO A 225 11.44 -16.76 6.24
N VAL A 226 10.74 -16.65 5.12
CA VAL A 226 9.49 -17.38 4.90
C VAL A 226 9.82 -18.83 4.53
N MET A 227 9.32 -19.76 5.33
CA MET A 227 9.60 -21.20 5.14
C MET A 227 8.32 -22.04 5.18
N PRO A 228 8.11 -22.96 4.23
CA PRO A 228 8.92 -23.09 3.02
C PRO A 228 8.72 -21.89 2.07
N PRO A 229 9.65 -21.64 1.13
CA PRO A 229 9.60 -20.42 0.28
C PRO A 229 8.28 -20.22 -0.49
N GLU A 230 7.60 -21.29 -0.86
CA GLU A 230 6.35 -21.26 -1.61
C GLU A 230 5.21 -20.55 -0.84
N LYS A 231 5.28 -20.51 0.48
CA LYS A 231 4.34 -19.73 1.30
C LYS A 231 4.46 -18.23 1.08
N GLY A 232 5.61 -17.79 0.59
CA GLY A 232 5.89 -16.39 0.25
C GLY A 232 5.36 -15.97 -1.13
N TYR A 233 4.89 -16.90 -1.96
CA TYR A 233 4.45 -16.59 -3.31
C TYR A 233 3.08 -15.93 -3.32
N PRO A 234 2.99 -14.65 -3.72
CA PRO A 234 1.72 -13.94 -3.77
C PRO A 234 0.89 -14.36 -4.99
N ARG A 235 -0.42 -14.09 -4.92
CA ARG A 235 -1.34 -14.30 -6.04
C ARG A 235 -2.21 -13.07 -6.24
N PHE A 236 -2.42 -12.67 -7.50
CA PHE A 236 -3.36 -11.62 -7.87
C PHE A 236 -4.39 -12.22 -8.81
N ARG A 237 -5.66 -12.12 -8.45
CA ARG A 237 -6.74 -12.67 -9.26
C ARG A 237 -8.07 -11.94 -9.10
N ASN A 238 -8.93 -12.08 -10.10
CA ASN A 238 -10.28 -11.52 -10.11
C ASN A 238 -10.26 -10.00 -9.90
N VAL A 239 -9.62 -9.29 -10.82
CA VAL A 239 -9.51 -7.82 -10.80
C VAL A 239 -10.34 -7.25 -11.95
N TYR A 240 -11.27 -6.37 -11.61
CA TYR A 240 -12.24 -5.80 -12.53
C TYR A 240 -12.15 -4.27 -12.53
N VAL A 241 -11.78 -3.69 -13.67
CA VAL A 241 -11.68 -2.24 -13.86
C VAL A 241 -12.59 -1.84 -15.02
N SER A 242 -13.53 -0.94 -14.76
CA SER A 242 -14.50 -0.54 -15.77
C SER A 242 -14.87 0.95 -15.70
N LYS A 243 -15.45 1.49 -16.77
CA LYS A 243 -15.92 2.88 -16.85
C LYS A 243 -14.87 3.92 -16.42
N VAL A 244 -13.64 3.75 -16.90
CA VAL A 244 -12.55 4.70 -16.66
C VAL A 244 -12.50 5.70 -17.81
N LYS A 245 -12.56 6.99 -17.48
CA LYS A 245 -12.23 8.08 -18.41
C LYS A 245 -10.88 8.63 -18.01
N ALA A 246 -9.90 8.49 -18.89
CA ALA A 246 -8.53 8.88 -18.61
C ALA A 246 -7.98 9.81 -19.71
N GLU A 247 -7.30 10.88 -19.29
CA GLU A 247 -6.64 11.85 -20.16
C GLU A 247 -5.16 11.96 -19.76
N ASN A 248 -4.28 12.09 -20.75
CA ASN A 248 -2.83 12.19 -20.56
C ASN A 248 -2.27 11.01 -19.72
N VAL A 249 -2.39 9.80 -20.27
CA VAL A 249 -1.90 8.54 -19.69
C VAL A 249 -0.63 8.10 -20.42
N ASP A 250 0.44 7.82 -19.69
CA ASP A 250 1.69 7.35 -20.32
C ASP A 250 1.54 5.93 -20.86
N GLU A 251 1.04 5.01 -20.05
CA GLU A 251 0.77 3.62 -20.40
C GLU A 251 -0.49 3.15 -19.68
N PHE A 252 -1.47 2.63 -20.41
CA PHE A 252 -2.76 2.30 -19.81
C PHE A 252 -2.69 1.16 -18.79
N ILE A 253 -1.96 0.08 -19.14
CA ILE A 253 -1.78 -1.10 -18.28
C ILE A 253 -0.30 -1.47 -18.23
N SER A 254 0.25 -1.55 -17.05
CA SER A 254 1.56 -2.12 -16.77
C SER A 254 1.40 -3.30 -15.81
N ALA A 255 1.51 -4.52 -16.33
CA ALA A 255 1.20 -5.71 -15.57
C ALA A 255 2.21 -6.83 -15.82
N SER A 256 2.80 -7.36 -14.75
CA SER A 256 3.76 -8.47 -14.84
C SER A 256 3.51 -9.53 -13.78
N GLY A 257 3.46 -10.79 -14.23
CA GLY A 257 3.56 -11.97 -13.39
C GLY A 257 5.01 -12.27 -13.02
N TRP A 258 5.24 -13.35 -12.30
CA TRP A 258 6.59 -13.80 -11.96
C TRP A 258 7.18 -14.76 -13.01
N ASN A 259 6.39 -15.77 -13.38
CA ASN A 259 6.75 -16.78 -14.37
C ASN A 259 5.48 -17.48 -14.90
N ASP A 260 5.64 -18.56 -15.66
CA ASP A 260 4.50 -19.29 -16.24
C ASP A 260 3.55 -19.93 -15.23
N SER A 261 4.01 -20.19 -14.02
CA SER A 261 3.21 -20.77 -12.93
C SER A 261 2.61 -19.75 -11.99
N LEU A 262 3.22 -18.56 -11.88
CA LEU A 262 2.80 -17.46 -11.01
C LEU A 262 2.40 -16.27 -11.88
N ARG A 263 1.17 -16.32 -12.34
CA ARG A 263 0.58 -15.34 -13.27
C ARG A 263 -0.42 -14.44 -12.56
N LEU A 264 -0.80 -13.39 -13.27
CA LEU A 264 -1.98 -12.61 -12.96
C LEU A 264 -3.19 -13.36 -13.55
N GLU A 265 -4.25 -13.55 -12.74
CA GLU A 265 -5.40 -14.37 -13.15
C GLU A 265 -6.68 -13.54 -13.17
N ASN A 266 -7.47 -13.65 -14.25
CA ASN A 266 -8.79 -13.01 -14.38
C ASN A 266 -8.75 -11.49 -14.16
N PHE A 267 -8.03 -10.79 -15.02
CA PHE A 267 -8.01 -9.33 -15.08
C PHE A 267 -8.91 -8.86 -16.23
N TYR A 268 -9.89 -8.01 -15.93
CA TYR A 268 -10.92 -7.55 -16.87
C TYR A 268 -11.06 -6.03 -16.89
#